data_5075d6704ff8184ba43eb53991686e1b
#
_entry.id   5075d6704ff8184ba43eb53991686e1b
#
_cell.length_a   1.000
_cell.length_b   1.000
_cell.length_c   1.000
_cell.angle_alpha   90.00
_cell.angle_beta   90.00
_cell.angle_gamma   90.00
#
_symmetry.space_group_name_H-M   'P 1'
#
loop_
_entity.id
_entity.type
_entity.pdbx_description
1 polymer ?
#
loop_
_entity_poly.entity_id
_entity_poly.type
_entity_poly.pdbx_seq_one_letter_code
_entity_poly.pdbx_strand_id
1 'polypeptide(L)'
;QLIGNGFLIPSGPLREYMKSILRADCIFINGDKNLEFENKIKKYLEKKNIQIFYTKYKIKNLEKLQNKEITAFAGIGNPSNFFDLLKENGLNLKESFSFPDHHTYSKEDFDRIKKNNSTKIVTTEKDYCRMSNEQKTYCEGVEVSLEIENKEDFKSLIKNYIWN
;
A
#
# COMPACT_ATOMS: atom_id res chain seq x y z
N GLN A 1 2.64 4.26 -10.23
CA GLN A 1 3.51 4.07 -11.42
C GLN A 1 2.78 3.38 -12.57
N LEU A 2 1.69 2.61 -12.28
CA LEU A 2 0.88 1.86 -13.24
C LEU A 2 1.77 1.11 -14.28
N ILE A 3 1.66 1.48 -15.56
CA ILE A 3 2.43 0.85 -16.64
C ILE A 3 3.75 1.58 -16.99
N GLY A 4 4.06 2.67 -16.28
CA GLY A 4 5.24 3.48 -16.58
C GLY A 4 5.30 3.91 -18.05
N ASN A 5 6.45 3.68 -18.71
CA ASN A 5 6.64 3.96 -20.13
C ASN A 5 6.03 2.92 -21.08
N GLY A 6 5.42 1.85 -20.56
CA GLY A 6 4.78 0.80 -21.36
C GLY A 6 5.73 -0.26 -21.95
N PHE A 7 7.03 -0.19 -21.67
CA PHE A 7 8.01 -1.18 -22.15
C PHE A 7 8.21 -2.31 -21.14
N LEU A 8 8.68 -3.44 -21.66
CA LEU A 8 9.07 -4.59 -20.84
C LEU A 8 10.43 -4.37 -20.17
N ILE A 9 10.67 -5.09 -19.08
CA ILE A 9 12.01 -5.20 -18.47
C ILE A 9 13.01 -5.70 -19.54
N PRO A 10 14.22 -5.10 -19.67
CA PRO A 10 14.80 -4.07 -18.78
C PRO A 10 14.46 -2.61 -19.14
N SER A 11 13.83 -2.36 -20.29
CA SER A 11 13.59 -1.00 -20.83
C SER A 11 12.44 -0.27 -20.13
N GLY A 12 11.61 -0.95 -19.37
CA GLY A 12 10.47 -0.42 -18.63
C GLY A 12 10.03 -1.33 -17.49
N PRO A 13 8.97 -0.96 -16.76
CA PRO A 13 8.55 -1.68 -15.57
C PRO A 13 7.70 -2.92 -15.84
N LEU A 14 7.25 -3.14 -17.06
CA LEU A 14 6.35 -4.24 -17.36
C LEU A 14 7.06 -5.59 -17.34
N ARG A 15 6.48 -6.58 -16.71
CA ARG A 15 6.94 -7.97 -16.74
C ARG A 15 6.38 -8.74 -17.92
N GLU A 16 5.23 -8.29 -18.46
CA GLU A 16 4.53 -8.91 -19.58
C GLU A 16 3.94 -7.84 -20.51
N TYR A 17 3.66 -8.21 -21.76
CA TYR A 17 2.98 -7.32 -22.70
C TYR A 17 1.59 -6.91 -22.21
N MET A 18 1.15 -5.71 -22.58
CA MET A 18 -0.18 -5.19 -22.24
C MET A 18 -1.33 -6.12 -22.63
N LYS A 19 -1.18 -6.92 -23.70
CA LYS A 19 -2.17 -7.91 -24.10
C LYS A 19 -2.46 -8.99 -23.04
N SER A 20 -1.55 -9.18 -22.08
CA SER A 20 -1.73 -10.14 -20.97
C SER A 20 -2.89 -9.75 -20.04
N ILE A 21 -3.33 -8.49 -20.08
CA ILE A 21 -4.57 -8.02 -19.42
C ILE A 21 -5.78 -8.90 -19.83
N LEU A 22 -5.81 -9.42 -21.06
CA LEU A 22 -6.89 -10.28 -21.52
C LEU A 22 -7.02 -11.62 -20.76
N ARG A 23 -6.04 -11.98 -19.92
CA ARG A 23 -6.14 -13.15 -19.03
C ARG A 23 -6.88 -12.85 -17.74
N ALA A 24 -6.97 -11.55 -17.38
CA ALA A 24 -7.65 -11.12 -16.17
C ALA A 24 -9.18 -11.13 -16.35
N ASP A 25 -9.89 -11.36 -15.28
CA ASP A 25 -11.34 -11.25 -15.20
C ASP A 25 -11.76 -9.90 -14.62
N CYS A 26 -10.91 -9.32 -13.78
CA CYS A 26 -11.01 -7.92 -13.33
C CYS A 26 -9.61 -7.34 -13.06
N ILE A 27 -9.54 -6.03 -12.91
CA ILE A 27 -8.31 -5.29 -12.61
C ILE A 27 -8.53 -4.47 -11.34
N PHE A 28 -7.60 -4.60 -10.39
CA PHE A 28 -7.54 -3.71 -9.23
C PHE A 28 -6.47 -2.66 -9.43
N ILE A 29 -6.82 -1.39 -9.22
CA ILE A 29 -5.91 -0.26 -9.24
C ILE A 29 -5.89 0.35 -7.83
N ASN A 30 -4.74 0.31 -7.18
CA ASN A 30 -4.57 0.97 -5.90
C ASN A 30 -4.24 2.45 -6.12
N GLY A 31 -5.09 3.33 -5.62
CA GLY A 31 -5.02 4.79 -5.77
C GLY A 31 -6.23 5.39 -6.47
N ASP A 32 -6.12 6.66 -6.85
CA ASP A 32 -7.20 7.41 -7.46
C ASP A 32 -7.47 6.98 -8.92
N LYS A 33 -8.68 7.28 -9.37
CA LYS A 33 -9.10 7.04 -10.74
C LYS A 33 -8.18 7.72 -11.74
N ASN A 34 -7.68 6.95 -12.71
CA ASN A 34 -6.75 7.42 -13.73
C ASN A 34 -7.31 7.20 -15.14
N LEU A 35 -7.98 8.22 -15.66
CA LEU A 35 -8.62 8.18 -16.97
C LEU A 35 -7.62 7.99 -18.12
N GLU A 36 -6.40 8.50 -18.01
CA GLU A 36 -5.36 8.30 -19.03
C GLU A 36 -4.98 6.83 -19.12
N PHE A 37 -4.80 6.18 -17.97
CA PHE A 37 -4.52 4.76 -17.93
C PHE A 37 -5.69 3.93 -18.46
N GLU A 38 -6.93 4.23 -18.02
CA GLU A 38 -8.13 3.55 -18.51
C GLU A 38 -8.23 3.64 -20.03
N ASN A 39 -7.99 4.81 -20.61
CA ASN A 39 -8.00 5.00 -22.07
C ASN A 39 -6.92 4.16 -22.78
N LYS A 40 -5.72 4.05 -22.20
CA LYS A 40 -4.63 3.23 -22.77
C LYS A 40 -5.00 1.74 -22.85
N ILE A 41 -5.78 1.24 -21.88
CA ILE A 41 -6.15 -0.18 -21.82
C ILE A 41 -7.58 -0.46 -22.35
N LYS A 42 -8.34 0.56 -22.70
CA LYS A 42 -9.75 0.50 -23.11
C LYS A 42 -10.03 -0.62 -24.11
N LYS A 43 -9.21 -0.74 -25.17
CA LYS A 43 -9.35 -1.78 -26.20
C LYS A 43 -9.29 -3.22 -25.67
N TYR A 44 -8.60 -3.44 -24.54
CA TYR A 44 -8.53 -4.75 -23.89
C TYR A 44 -9.72 -4.97 -22.98
N LEU A 45 -10.17 -3.93 -22.28
CA LEU A 45 -11.33 -3.97 -21.39
C LEU A 45 -12.59 -4.34 -22.16
N GLU A 46 -12.83 -3.65 -23.27
CA GLU A 46 -14.01 -3.86 -24.12
C GLU A 46 -14.01 -5.25 -24.76
N LYS A 47 -12.83 -5.77 -25.15
CA LYS A 47 -12.72 -7.07 -25.82
C LYS A 47 -13.18 -8.26 -24.95
N LYS A 48 -13.01 -8.17 -23.62
CA LYS A 48 -13.37 -9.25 -22.67
C LYS A 48 -14.34 -8.80 -21.58
N ASN A 49 -14.89 -7.57 -21.68
CA ASN A 49 -15.73 -6.99 -20.62
C ASN A 49 -15.05 -7.01 -19.23
N ILE A 50 -13.76 -6.63 -19.17
CA ILE A 50 -12.97 -6.62 -17.95
C ILE A 50 -13.34 -5.38 -17.12
N GLN A 51 -13.75 -5.58 -15.87
CA GLN A 51 -14.08 -4.49 -14.95
C GLN A 51 -12.83 -3.98 -14.21
N ILE A 52 -12.80 -2.67 -13.95
CA ILE A 52 -11.77 -2.04 -13.11
C ILE A 52 -12.38 -1.69 -11.77
N PHE A 53 -11.70 -2.07 -10.70
CA PHE A 53 -12.01 -1.69 -9.32
C PHE A 53 -10.86 -0.86 -8.75
N TYR A 54 -11.19 0.31 -8.24
CA TYR A 54 -10.24 1.14 -7.52
C TYR A 54 -10.20 0.73 -6.06
N THR A 55 -9.00 0.80 -5.48
CA THR A 55 -8.79 0.42 -4.08
C THR A 55 -7.95 1.46 -3.38
N LYS A 56 -8.20 1.62 -2.07
CA LYS A 56 -7.40 2.48 -1.19
C LYS A 56 -7.07 1.77 0.11
N TYR A 57 -5.90 2.04 0.64
CA TYR A 57 -5.56 1.59 1.99
C TYR A 57 -6.26 2.47 3.03
N LYS A 58 -6.82 1.82 4.05
CA LYS A 58 -7.40 2.47 5.21
C LYS A 58 -6.73 1.98 6.49
N ILE A 59 -6.38 2.91 7.37
CA ILE A 59 -5.81 2.58 8.68
C ILE A 59 -6.95 2.12 9.60
N LYS A 60 -6.86 0.89 10.11
CA LYS A 60 -7.87 0.29 11.01
C LYS A 60 -7.77 0.82 12.44
N ASN A 61 -6.54 0.99 12.93
CA ASN A 61 -6.26 1.44 14.30
C ASN A 61 -6.03 2.95 14.40
N LEU A 62 -6.65 3.73 13.50
CA LEU A 62 -6.46 5.18 13.39
C LEU A 62 -6.76 5.91 14.71
N GLU A 63 -7.82 5.53 15.44
CA GLU A 63 -8.22 6.15 16.71
C GLU A 63 -7.12 6.11 17.77
N LYS A 64 -6.30 5.05 17.79
CA LYS A 64 -5.17 4.91 18.71
C LYS A 64 -4.02 5.86 18.39
N LEU A 65 -3.97 6.37 17.17
CA LEU A 65 -2.88 7.18 16.61
C LEU A 65 -3.25 8.68 16.52
N GLN A 66 -4.54 9.00 16.44
CA GLN A 66 -5.03 10.37 16.38
C GLN A 66 -4.59 11.20 17.59
N ASN A 67 -4.43 12.51 17.39
CA ASN A 67 -4.05 13.49 18.41
C ASN A 67 -2.69 13.21 19.08
N LYS A 68 -1.83 12.42 18.43
CA LYS A 68 -0.45 12.15 18.87
C LYS A 68 0.54 12.64 17.84
N GLU A 69 1.68 13.06 18.31
CA GLU A 69 2.84 13.26 17.45
C GLU A 69 3.46 11.91 17.10
N ILE A 70 3.67 11.67 15.82
CA ILE A 70 4.10 10.37 15.30
C ILE A 70 5.55 10.46 14.81
N THR A 71 6.35 9.50 15.23
CA THR A 71 7.59 9.12 14.56
C THR A 71 7.36 7.80 13.83
N ALA A 72 7.53 7.79 12.52
CA ALA A 72 7.30 6.58 11.71
C ALA A 72 8.61 6.03 11.14
N PHE A 73 8.69 4.70 11.02
CA PHE A 73 9.78 4.07 10.30
C PHE A 73 9.28 2.89 9.46
N ALA A 74 9.99 2.60 8.37
CA ALA A 74 9.64 1.49 7.49
C ALA A 74 10.84 0.93 6.73
N GLY A 75 10.93 -0.40 6.66
CA GLY A 75 11.88 -1.18 5.87
C GLY A 75 11.16 -2.03 4.81
N ILE A 76 10.45 -1.35 3.94
CA ILE A 76 9.70 -1.93 2.81
C ILE A 76 10.18 -1.31 1.49
N GLY A 77 9.85 -1.92 0.35
CA GLY A 77 10.31 -1.49 -0.97
C GLY A 77 10.00 -0.03 -1.34
N ASN A 78 8.94 0.56 -0.78
CA ASN A 78 8.61 1.98 -0.95
C ASN A 78 8.09 2.59 0.36
N PRO A 79 8.98 3.03 1.27
CA PRO A 79 8.60 3.62 2.55
C PRO A 79 7.77 4.90 2.43
N SER A 80 7.97 5.70 1.38
CA SER A 80 7.24 6.96 1.19
C SER A 80 5.72 6.74 1.11
N ASN A 81 5.26 5.66 0.46
CA ASN A 81 3.83 5.34 0.41
C ASN A 81 3.23 5.15 1.80
N PHE A 82 3.98 4.59 2.74
CA PHE A 82 3.53 4.43 4.12
C PHE A 82 3.44 5.78 4.84
N PHE A 83 4.45 6.63 4.67
CA PHE A 83 4.44 7.95 5.30
C PHE A 83 3.35 8.86 4.72
N ASP A 84 3.11 8.78 3.41
CA ASP A 84 2.04 9.52 2.76
C ASP A 84 0.67 9.04 3.24
N LEU A 85 0.47 7.73 3.39
CA LEU A 85 -0.75 7.15 3.98
C LEU A 85 -1.04 7.72 5.38
N LEU A 86 -0.02 7.87 6.24
CA LEU A 86 -0.19 8.45 7.57
C LEU A 86 -0.65 9.90 7.49
N LYS A 87 -0.02 10.71 6.63
CA LYS A 87 -0.35 12.13 6.43
C LYS A 87 -1.76 12.31 5.84
N GLU A 88 -2.11 11.53 4.81
CA GLU A 88 -3.43 11.54 4.16
C GLU A 88 -4.56 11.21 5.13
N ASN A 89 -4.27 10.39 6.17
CA ASN A 89 -5.22 10.10 7.25
C ASN A 89 -5.19 11.12 8.40
N GLY A 90 -4.52 12.28 8.21
CA GLY A 90 -4.52 13.37 9.17
C GLY A 90 -3.63 13.14 10.41
N LEU A 91 -2.71 12.18 10.37
CA LEU A 91 -1.79 11.93 11.46
C LEU A 91 -0.63 12.95 11.46
N ASN A 92 -0.27 13.44 12.64
CA ASN A 92 0.80 14.42 12.83
C ASN A 92 2.18 13.74 12.78
N LEU A 93 2.68 13.51 11.56
CA LEU A 93 3.98 12.88 11.33
C LEU A 93 5.11 13.90 11.53
N LYS A 94 5.85 13.80 12.65
CA LYS A 94 7.00 14.65 12.96
C LYS A 94 8.28 14.20 12.29
N GLU A 95 8.58 12.92 12.38
CA GLU A 95 9.79 12.32 11.84
C GLU A 95 9.49 11.03 11.10
N SER A 96 10.28 10.75 10.08
CA SER A 96 10.20 9.51 9.34
C SER A 96 11.57 8.94 9.00
N PHE A 97 11.75 7.64 9.19
CA PHE A 97 12.98 6.92 8.93
C PHE A 97 12.74 5.83 7.89
N SER A 98 13.43 5.94 6.76
CA SER A 98 13.43 4.93 5.72
C SER A 98 14.61 3.97 5.90
N PHE A 99 14.34 2.68 5.82
CA PHE A 99 15.33 1.63 5.85
C PHE A 99 15.26 0.81 4.54
N PRO A 100 16.31 0.05 4.20
CA PRO A 100 16.26 -0.88 3.08
C PRO A 100 15.11 -1.90 3.21
N ASP A 101 14.61 -2.42 2.10
CA ASP A 101 13.59 -3.46 2.14
C ASP A 101 14.11 -4.69 2.89
N HIS A 102 13.26 -5.28 3.73
CA HIS A 102 13.59 -6.40 4.61
C HIS A 102 14.68 -6.11 5.67
N HIS A 103 14.86 -4.84 6.04
CA HIS A 103 15.83 -4.45 7.07
C HIS A 103 15.61 -5.19 8.40
N THR A 104 16.71 -5.64 9.01
CA THR A 104 16.73 -6.19 10.38
C THR A 104 17.12 -5.06 11.34
N TYR A 105 16.21 -4.63 12.18
CA TYR A 105 16.40 -3.49 13.06
C TYR A 105 17.37 -3.82 14.21
N SER A 106 18.41 -3.02 14.35
CA SER A 106 19.38 -3.10 15.44
C SER A 106 18.94 -2.27 16.64
N LYS A 107 19.68 -2.39 17.74
CA LYS A 107 19.48 -1.54 18.92
C LYS A 107 19.80 -0.08 18.60
N GLU A 108 20.84 0.16 17.84
CA GLU A 108 21.26 1.48 17.38
C GLU A 108 20.20 2.16 16.51
N ASP A 109 19.49 1.39 15.69
CA ASP A 109 18.35 1.92 14.91
C ASP A 109 17.25 2.42 15.84
N PHE A 110 16.88 1.63 16.86
CA PHE A 110 15.88 2.04 17.85
C PHE A 110 16.35 3.22 18.70
N ASP A 111 17.62 3.28 19.09
CA ASP A 111 18.17 4.42 19.84
C ASP A 111 18.08 5.71 19.00
N ARG A 112 18.29 5.60 17.68
CA ARG A 112 18.11 6.71 16.74
C ARG A 112 16.65 7.13 16.59
N ILE A 113 15.73 6.16 16.44
CA ILE A 113 14.29 6.41 16.29
C ILE A 113 13.70 7.03 17.58
N LYS A 114 14.17 6.60 18.74
CA LYS A 114 13.67 7.03 20.06
C LYS A 114 14.20 8.38 20.52
N LYS A 115 15.11 9.04 19.82
CA LYS A 115 15.70 10.33 20.26
C LYS A 115 14.65 11.35 20.68
N ASN A 116 13.45 11.29 20.11
CA ASN A 116 12.32 12.14 20.45
C ASN A 116 11.31 11.38 21.30
N ASN A 117 11.55 11.29 22.61
CA ASN A 117 10.74 10.52 23.57
C ASN A 117 9.26 10.96 23.69
N SER A 118 8.88 12.10 23.08
CA SER A 118 7.52 12.65 23.15
C SER A 118 6.59 12.13 22.07
N THR A 119 7.10 11.38 21.08
CA THR A 119 6.30 10.92 19.95
C THR A 119 5.87 9.47 20.08
N LYS A 120 4.72 9.13 19.52
CA LYS A 120 4.29 7.74 19.33
C LYS A 120 5.06 7.14 18.17
N ILE A 121 5.81 6.08 18.41
CA ILE A 121 6.57 5.39 17.36
C ILE A 121 5.68 4.37 16.67
N VAL A 122 5.65 4.42 15.34
CA VAL A 122 4.85 3.50 14.51
C VAL A 122 5.67 2.93 13.35
N THR A 123 5.26 1.76 12.90
CA THR A 123 5.85 1.09 11.73
C THR A 123 4.79 0.36 10.91
N THR A 124 5.16 -0.17 9.75
CA THR A 124 4.26 -1.00 8.96
C THR A 124 3.92 -2.32 9.66
N GLU A 125 2.75 -2.88 9.40
CA GLU A 125 2.38 -4.21 9.90
C GLU A 125 3.39 -5.29 9.47
N LYS A 126 3.92 -5.20 8.24
CA LYS A 126 4.96 -6.09 7.71
C LYS A 126 6.25 -6.04 8.54
N ASP A 127 6.73 -4.84 8.87
CA ASP A 127 7.92 -4.68 9.70
C ASP A 127 7.66 -5.14 11.13
N TYR A 128 6.52 -4.74 11.70
CA TYR A 128 6.13 -5.11 13.06
C TYR A 128 6.06 -6.63 13.26
N CYS A 129 5.50 -7.37 12.29
CA CYS A 129 5.42 -8.85 12.35
C CYS A 129 6.80 -9.52 12.43
N ARG A 130 7.82 -8.92 11.82
CA ARG A 130 9.20 -9.47 11.79
C ARG A 130 10.04 -9.13 13.02
N MET A 131 9.56 -8.23 13.88
CA MET A 131 10.27 -7.79 15.09
C MET A 131 10.22 -8.82 16.21
N SER A 132 11.25 -8.80 17.06
CA SER A 132 11.25 -9.52 18.33
C SER A 132 10.22 -8.94 19.30
N ASN A 133 9.83 -9.71 20.31
CA ASN A 133 8.91 -9.24 21.34
C ASN A 133 9.43 -8.01 22.08
N GLU A 134 10.74 -7.94 22.31
CA GLU A 134 11.38 -6.78 22.92
C GLU A 134 11.22 -5.53 22.01
N GLN A 135 11.53 -5.66 20.73
CA GLN A 135 11.39 -4.56 19.76
C GLN A 135 9.95 -4.04 19.64
N LYS A 136 8.97 -4.95 19.69
CA LYS A 136 7.55 -4.62 19.67
C LYS A 136 7.08 -3.76 20.85
N THR A 137 7.82 -3.77 21.96
CA THR A 137 7.49 -2.88 23.09
C THR A 137 7.74 -1.41 22.80
N TYR A 138 8.56 -1.09 21.80
CA TYR A 138 8.99 0.27 21.47
C TYR A 138 8.11 0.96 20.42
N CYS A 139 7.34 0.23 19.65
CA CYS A 139 6.55 0.78 18.57
C CYS A 139 5.20 0.07 18.43
N GLU A 140 4.32 0.64 17.62
CA GLU A 140 3.03 0.05 17.25
C GLU A 140 2.97 -0.20 15.74
N GLY A 141 2.44 -1.35 15.35
CA GLY A 141 2.15 -1.65 13.96
C GLY A 141 0.92 -0.89 13.48
N VAL A 142 1.01 -0.23 12.34
CA VAL A 142 -0.13 0.40 11.69
C VAL A 142 -0.89 -0.66 10.91
N GLU A 143 -2.06 -1.02 11.42
CA GLU A 143 -2.93 -1.99 10.78
C GLU A 143 -3.67 -1.36 9.60
N VAL A 144 -3.60 -2.00 8.44
CA VAL A 144 -4.25 -1.51 7.24
C VAL A 144 -5.25 -2.51 6.66
N SER A 145 -6.29 -2.00 6.02
CA SER A 145 -7.18 -2.78 5.16
C SER A 145 -7.22 -2.17 3.78
N LEU A 146 -7.45 -3.02 2.77
CA LEU A 146 -7.71 -2.57 1.43
C LEU A 146 -9.22 -2.39 1.28
N GLU A 147 -9.67 -1.17 1.01
CA GLU A 147 -11.06 -0.87 0.68
C GLU A 147 -11.22 -0.85 -0.84
N ILE A 148 -12.27 -1.50 -1.32
CA ILE A 148 -12.64 -1.56 -2.75
C ILE A 148 -13.75 -0.54 -2.96
N GLU A 149 -13.54 0.41 -3.87
CA GLU A 149 -14.62 1.25 -4.37
C GLU A 149 -15.64 0.36 -5.13
N ASN A 150 -16.94 0.63 -4.99
CA ASN A 150 -18.01 -0.19 -5.59
C ASN A 150 -17.95 -1.67 -5.16
N LYS A 151 -17.77 -1.92 -3.87
CA LYS A 151 -17.65 -3.26 -3.29
C LYS A 151 -18.80 -4.21 -3.68
N GLU A 152 -20.03 -3.69 -3.85
CA GLU A 152 -21.19 -4.52 -4.22
C GLU A 152 -21.09 -5.01 -5.67
N ASP A 153 -20.56 -4.21 -6.59
CA ASP A 153 -20.31 -4.62 -7.98
C ASP A 153 -19.25 -5.73 -8.01
N PHE A 154 -18.19 -5.59 -7.20
CA PHE A 154 -17.18 -6.64 -7.07
C PHE A 154 -17.75 -7.94 -6.49
N LYS A 155 -18.60 -7.85 -5.44
CA LYS A 155 -19.28 -9.03 -4.90
C LYS A 155 -20.18 -9.72 -5.94
N SER A 156 -20.89 -8.93 -6.75
CA SER A 156 -21.74 -9.44 -7.82
C SER A 156 -20.92 -10.15 -8.89
N LEU A 157 -19.77 -9.57 -9.28
CA LEU A 157 -18.84 -10.20 -10.20
C LEU A 157 -18.37 -11.56 -9.68
N ILE A 158 -17.90 -11.62 -8.43
CA ILE A 158 -17.43 -12.88 -7.82
C ILE A 158 -18.54 -13.93 -7.75
N LYS A 159 -19.76 -13.54 -7.37
CA LYS A 159 -20.92 -14.48 -7.35
C LYS A 159 -21.15 -15.10 -8.71
N ASN A 160 -21.08 -14.32 -9.78
CA ASN A 160 -21.27 -14.83 -11.14
C ASN A 160 -20.20 -15.84 -11.56
N TYR A 161 -18.97 -15.75 -11.00
CA TYR A 161 -17.91 -16.73 -11.28
C TYR A 161 -17.98 -18.02 -10.44
N ILE A 162 -18.56 -17.93 -9.24
CA ILE A 162 -18.61 -19.08 -8.32
C ILE A 162 -19.86 -19.94 -8.57
N TRP A 163 -20.95 -19.33 -9.03
CA TRP A 163 -22.26 -19.98 -9.13
C TRP A 163 -22.72 -20.25 -10.58
N ASN A 164 -21.87 -20.00 -11.58
CA ASN A 164 -22.01 -20.45 -12.96
C ASN A 164 -20.96 -21.53 -13.26
#